data_8520a336f115668a6a11d512045f01c0
#
_entry.id   8520a336f115668a6a11d512045f01c0
#
_cell.length_a   1.000
_cell.length_b   1.000
_cell.length_c   1.000
_cell.angle_alpha   90.00
_cell.angle_beta   90.00
_cell.angle_gamma   90.00
#
_symmetry.space_group_name_H-M   'P 1'
#
loop_
_entity.id
_entity.type
_entity.pdbx_description
1 polymer ?
#
loop_
_entity_poly.entity_id
_entity_poly.type
_entity_poly.pdbx_seq_one_letter_code
_entity_poly.pdbx_strand_id
1 'polypeptide(L)'
;MKKYMKIMCVMLFITCLMHLGIYAAANLQKITAYINYDVAVKLDGNEQLMYDANGKRVYPISYEGTTYVPIRAVSNMLGVNVAWDADSYSVLLGKTGIEQDFIETIKPYNTDAQPYMHRTIADNRSATIHTTVYNHYICISEFSRGDKLFYDLSGLYETLTFDMYCLGDFQWSSTDYAIVDFYGDNGVLIDSVTIDGMDLPKHYEIDVSGVQQFIISVREDPSGVAYLYNMYIK
;
A
#
# COMPACT_ATOMS: atom_id res chain seq x y z
N MET A 1 42.92 -35.35 -26.19
CA MET A 1 43.07 -34.18 -25.32
C MET A 1 41.84 -33.23 -25.35
N LYS A 2 41.40 -32.73 -26.51
CA LYS A 2 40.23 -31.75 -26.58
C LYS A 2 38.90 -32.28 -26.03
N LYS A 3 38.65 -33.59 -26.08
CA LYS A 3 37.38 -34.18 -25.62
C LYS A 3 37.32 -34.21 -24.05
N TYR A 4 38.41 -34.56 -23.41
CA TYR A 4 38.51 -34.59 -21.94
C TYR A 4 38.47 -33.19 -21.32
N MET A 5 39.08 -32.20 -22.04
CA MET A 5 39.05 -30.81 -21.62
C MET A 5 37.65 -30.23 -21.61
N LYS A 6 36.79 -30.58 -22.60
CA LYS A 6 35.37 -30.19 -22.62
C LYS A 6 34.56 -30.82 -21.47
N ILE A 7 34.81 -32.10 -21.16
CA ILE A 7 34.15 -32.80 -20.06
C ILE A 7 34.56 -32.19 -18.72
N MET A 8 35.82 -31.84 -18.54
CA MET A 8 36.33 -31.17 -17.34
C MET A 8 35.71 -29.78 -17.15
N CYS A 9 35.60 -28.99 -18.22
CA CYS A 9 34.91 -27.66 -18.14
C CYS A 9 33.42 -27.79 -17.78
N VAL A 10 32.71 -28.79 -18.32
CA VAL A 10 31.30 -29.02 -17.98
C VAL A 10 31.14 -29.45 -16.52
N MET A 11 32.02 -30.34 -16.02
CA MET A 11 32.01 -30.73 -14.61
C MET A 11 32.31 -29.55 -13.68
N LEU A 12 33.27 -28.69 -14.03
CA LEU A 12 33.60 -27.48 -13.27
C LEU A 12 32.43 -26.49 -13.26
N PHE A 13 31.71 -26.37 -14.37
CA PHE A 13 30.52 -25.51 -14.47
C PHE A 13 29.34 -26.04 -13.63
N ILE A 14 29.13 -27.36 -13.62
CA ILE A 14 28.09 -28.00 -12.78
C ILE A 14 28.41 -27.87 -11.30
N THR A 15 29.70 -28.03 -10.90
CA THR A 15 30.07 -27.82 -9.49
C THR A 15 29.96 -26.36 -9.08
N CYS A 16 30.22 -25.40 -9.96
CA CYS A 16 30.02 -23.97 -9.70
C CYS A 16 28.53 -23.62 -9.52
N LEU A 17 27.64 -24.20 -10.31
CA LEU A 17 26.18 -24.01 -10.16
C LEU A 17 25.62 -24.62 -8.87
N MET A 18 26.20 -25.70 -8.36
CA MET A 18 25.78 -26.30 -7.09
C MET A 18 26.15 -25.47 -5.85
N HIS A 19 27.09 -24.52 -5.96
CA HIS A 19 27.50 -23.64 -4.83
C HIS A 19 26.67 -22.34 -4.74
N LEU A 20 25.82 -22.04 -5.73
CA LEU A 20 24.97 -20.84 -5.72
C LEU A 20 23.63 -21.02 -4.94
N GLY A 21 23.38 -22.20 -4.39
CA GLY A 21 22.11 -22.53 -3.72
C GLY A 21 22.08 -22.49 -2.18
N ILE A 22 23.14 -22.04 -1.49
CA ILE A 22 23.25 -22.22 -0.03
C ILE A 22 23.33 -20.88 0.71
N TYR A 23 22.41 -19.94 0.47
CA TYR A 23 22.41 -18.69 1.24
C TYR A 23 21.05 -18.24 1.78
N ALA A 24 20.19 -19.15 2.22
CA ALA A 24 18.90 -18.71 2.76
C ALA A 24 18.31 -19.54 3.91
N ALA A 25 19.06 -20.33 4.64
CA ALA A 25 18.46 -21.16 5.71
C ALA A 25 19.18 -21.05 7.07
N ALA A 26 19.87 -19.95 7.34
CA ALA A 26 20.89 -19.99 8.38
C ALA A 26 20.40 -19.87 9.83
N ASN A 27 19.19 -19.36 10.14
CA ASN A 27 18.82 -19.08 11.53
C ASN A 27 17.36 -19.44 11.91
N LEU A 28 16.73 -20.40 11.21
CA LEU A 28 15.39 -20.85 11.56
C LEU A 28 15.43 -22.14 12.39
N GLN A 29 14.87 -22.10 13.58
CA GLN A 29 14.64 -23.28 14.41
C GLN A 29 13.18 -23.73 14.26
N LYS A 30 12.94 -25.01 13.92
CA LYS A 30 11.60 -25.57 13.93
C LYS A 30 11.14 -25.80 15.37
N ILE A 31 9.97 -25.25 15.70
CA ILE A 31 9.31 -25.46 16.98
C ILE A 31 7.94 -26.12 16.75
N THR A 32 7.38 -26.74 17.81
CA THR A 32 5.99 -27.19 17.85
C THR A 32 5.24 -26.31 18.85
N ALA A 33 4.24 -25.61 18.39
CA ALA A 33 3.42 -24.71 19.21
C ALA A 33 1.93 -25.01 18.99
N TYR A 34 1.08 -24.53 19.88
CA TYR A 34 -0.37 -24.74 19.82
C TYR A 34 -1.08 -23.44 19.51
N ILE A 35 -2.01 -23.43 18.55
CA ILE A 35 -2.96 -22.34 18.39
C ILE A 35 -3.94 -22.43 19.57
N ASN A 36 -4.05 -21.33 20.32
CA ASN A 36 -4.88 -21.30 21.52
C ASN A 36 -6.14 -20.46 21.26
N TYR A 37 -7.28 -21.15 21.11
CA TYR A 37 -8.57 -20.54 20.85
C TYR A 37 -9.25 -19.99 22.09
N ASP A 38 -8.78 -20.38 23.29
CA ASP A 38 -9.38 -20.02 24.58
C ASP A 38 -8.79 -18.72 25.15
N VAL A 39 -7.67 -18.26 24.60
CA VAL A 39 -7.03 -16.99 25.02
C VAL A 39 -7.67 -15.82 24.30
N ALA A 40 -8.40 -14.99 25.06
CA ALA A 40 -8.89 -13.71 24.58
C ALA A 40 -7.85 -12.61 24.79
N VAL A 41 -7.65 -11.76 23.79
CA VAL A 41 -6.87 -10.53 23.90
C VAL A 41 -7.83 -9.37 24.18
N LYS A 42 -7.56 -8.57 25.21
CA LYS A 42 -8.41 -7.44 25.61
C LYS A 42 -7.61 -6.14 25.63
N LEU A 43 -8.20 -5.09 25.07
CA LEU A 43 -7.73 -3.72 25.17
C LEU A 43 -8.74 -2.94 26.03
N ASP A 44 -8.28 -2.32 27.10
CA ASP A 44 -9.13 -1.57 28.05
C ASP A 44 -10.36 -2.36 28.52
N GLY A 45 -10.17 -3.68 28.75
CA GLY A 45 -11.23 -4.58 29.19
C GLY A 45 -12.12 -5.16 28.09
N ASN A 46 -12.07 -4.62 26.87
CA ASN A 46 -12.86 -5.05 25.73
C ASN A 46 -12.11 -6.11 24.89
N GLU A 47 -12.79 -7.22 24.61
CA GLU A 47 -12.21 -8.28 23.78
C GLU A 47 -12.01 -7.79 22.34
N GLN A 48 -10.83 -8.09 21.81
CA GLN A 48 -10.41 -7.70 20.46
C GLN A 48 -10.29 -8.94 19.57
N LEU A 49 -10.85 -8.85 18.37
CA LEU A 49 -10.66 -9.85 17.33
C LEU A 49 -9.41 -9.52 16.52
N MET A 50 -8.54 -10.50 16.34
CA MET A 50 -7.29 -10.33 15.62
C MET A 50 -7.41 -10.83 14.19
N TYR A 51 -6.86 -10.06 13.24
CA TYR A 51 -6.84 -10.39 11.82
C TYR A 51 -5.43 -10.23 11.25
N ASP A 52 -5.08 -11.05 10.25
CA ASP A 52 -3.87 -10.86 9.45
C ASP A 52 -4.05 -9.79 8.37
N ALA A 53 -3.02 -9.54 7.56
CA ALA A 53 -3.05 -8.56 6.48
C ALA A 53 -4.09 -8.87 5.39
N ASN A 54 -4.57 -10.12 5.31
CA ASN A 54 -5.56 -10.57 4.33
C ASN A 54 -6.98 -10.58 4.90
N GLY A 55 -7.19 -10.04 6.13
CA GLY A 55 -8.47 -10.04 6.81
C GLY A 55 -8.87 -11.41 7.37
N LYS A 56 -7.99 -12.39 7.40
CA LYS A 56 -8.25 -13.69 8.00
C LYS A 56 -8.05 -13.62 9.51
N ARG A 57 -9.02 -14.17 10.26
CA ARG A 57 -8.93 -14.26 11.72
C ARG A 57 -7.72 -15.09 12.16
N VAL A 58 -6.93 -14.56 13.08
CA VAL A 58 -5.77 -15.21 13.70
C VAL A 58 -5.96 -15.31 15.21
N TYR A 59 -5.22 -16.21 15.85
CA TYR A 59 -5.34 -16.51 17.26
C TYR A 59 -3.97 -16.50 17.93
N PRO A 60 -3.89 -16.32 19.25
CA PRO A 60 -2.68 -16.48 20.01
C PRO A 60 -2.09 -17.88 19.85
N ILE A 61 -0.78 -17.98 20.00
CA ILE A 61 -0.02 -19.23 19.98
C ILE A 61 0.58 -19.44 21.37
N SER A 62 0.43 -20.65 21.92
CA SER A 62 1.07 -21.06 23.16
C SER A 62 2.30 -21.93 22.86
N TYR A 63 3.44 -21.51 23.38
CA TYR A 63 4.71 -22.22 23.27
C TYR A 63 5.48 -22.10 24.58
N GLU A 64 5.88 -23.24 25.15
CA GLU A 64 6.65 -23.32 26.41
C GLU A 64 6.09 -22.42 27.55
N GLY A 65 4.77 -22.44 27.73
CA GLY A 65 4.10 -21.64 28.77
C GLY A 65 3.99 -20.14 28.48
N THR A 66 4.46 -19.69 27.31
CA THR A 66 4.37 -18.30 26.88
C THR A 66 3.30 -18.16 25.80
N THR A 67 2.52 -17.07 25.87
CA THR A 67 1.54 -16.72 24.84
C THR A 67 2.14 -15.71 23.87
N TYR A 68 2.18 -16.06 22.61
CA TYR A 68 2.63 -15.20 21.51
C TYR A 68 1.41 -14.70 20.74
N VAL A 69 1.42 -13.44 20.37
CA VAL A 69 0.35 -12.80 19.59
C VAL A 69 0.91 -12.23 18.28
N PRO A 70 0.15 -12.28 17.17
CA PRO A 70 0.59 -11.69 15.92
C PRO A 70 0.82 -10.19 16.09
N ILE A 71 2.05 -9.74 15.85
CA ILE A 71 2.47 -8.36 16.12
C ILE A 71 1.63 -7.33 15.34
N ARG A 72 1.29 -7.62 14.09
CA ARG A 72 0.43 -6.74 13.27
C ARG A 72 -0.96 -6.55 13.88
N ALA A 73 -1.56 -7.63 14.38
CA ALA A 73 -2.87 -7.52 15.02
C ALA A 73 -2.83 -6.69 16.30
N VAL A 74 -1.75 -6.83 17.10
CA VAL A 74 -1.55 -6.01 18.31
C VAL A 74 -1.30 -4.56 17.94
N SER A 75 -0.47 -4.31 16.94
CA SER A 75 -0.17 -2.94 16.47
C SER A 75 -1.44 -2.24 15.99
N ASN A 76 -2.28 -2.92 15.21
CA ASN A 76 -3.56 -2.36 14.75
C ASN A 76 -4.50 -2.03 15.93
N MET A 77 -4.56 -2.89 16.95
CA MET A 77 -5.36 -2.62 18.17
C MET A 77 -4.87 -1.39 18.93
N LEU A 78 -3.56 -1.15 18.93
CA LEU A 78 -2.93 -0.04 19.66
C LEU A 78 -2.81 1.24 18.82
N GLY A 79 -3.26 1.21 17.55
CA GLY A 79 -3.06 2.32 16.62
C GLY A 79 -1.59 2.60 16.33
N VAL A 80 -0.76 1.55 16.31
CA VAL A 80 0.69 1.65 16.05
C VAL A 80 0.99 1.09 14.68
N ASN A 81 1.67 1.87 13.84
CA ASN A 81 2.09 1.38 12.52
C ASN A 81 3.07 0.21 12.64
N VAL A 82 3.00 -0.74 11.71
CA VAL A 82 3.91 -1.88 11.63
C VAL A 82 4.32 -2.15 10.19
N ALA A 83 5.64 -2.13 9.94
CA ALA A 83 6.22 -2.44 8.64
C ALA A 83 7.27 -3.54 8.75
N TRP A 84 7.56 -4.18 7.60
CA TRP A 84 8.66 -5.12 7.45
C TRP A 84 9.77 -4.45 6.63
N ASP A 85 10.95 -4.32 7.24
CA ASP A 85 12.15 -3.87 6.55
C ASP A 85 12.94 -5.09 6.08
N ALA A 86 12.96 -5.31 4.78
CA ALA A 86 13.66 -6.44 4.16
C ALA A 86 15.18 -6.27 4.17
N ASP A 87 15.69 -5.05 4.14
CA ASP A 87 17.12 -4.76 4.08
C ASP A 87 17.79 -5.01 5.43
N SER A 88 17.16 -4.58 6.51
CA SER A 88 17.65 -4.85 7.89
C SER A 88 17.08 -6.15 8.48
N TYR A 89 16.19 -6.86 7.76
CA TYR A 89 15.47 -8.04 8.23
C TYR A 89 14.75 -7.81 9.56
N SER A 90 14.03 -6.68 9.66
CA SER A 90 13.46 -6.20 10.92
C SER A 90 11.97 -5.91 10.82
N VAL A 91 11.27 -6.09 11.95
CA VAL A 91 9.92 -5.54 12.15
C VAL A 91 10.06 -4.16 12.75
N LEU A 92 9.50 -3.16 12.08
CA LEU A 92 9.47 -1.78 12.54
C LEU A 92 8.12 -1.47 13.16
N LEU A 93 8.11 -0.75 14.28
CA LEU A 93 6.90 -0.34 15.01
C LEU A 93 6.91 1.18 15.19
N GLY A 94 5.73 1.79 15.09
CA GLY A 94 5.55 3.24 15.23
C GLY A 94 5.83 3.97 13.93
N LYS A 95 6.37 5.18 14.01
CA LYS A 95 6.79 5.96 12.83
C LYS A 95 7.98 5.26 12.19
N THR A 96 7.73 4.55 11.12
CA THR A 96 8.76 3.70 10.52
C THR A 96 9.67 4.45 9.55
N GLY A 97 9.23 5.61 9.05
CA GLY A 97 9.91 6.35 7.98
C GLY A 97 9.99 5.58 6.65
N ILE A 98 9.44 4.36 6.60
CA ILE A 98 9.40 3.56 5.39
C ILE A 98 8.18 4.00 4.56
N GLU A 99 8.47 4.34 3.33
CA GLU A 99 7.48 4.65 2.33
C GLU A 99 6.71 3.38 1.93
N GLN A 100 5.37 3.44 1.96
CA GLN A 100 4.49 2.32 1.66
C GLN A 100 3.55 2.70 0.51
N ASP A 101 3.21 1.74 -0.35
CA ASP A 101 2.18 1.95 -1.37
C ASP A 101 0.84 2.24 -0.68
N PHE A 102 0.33 3.46 -0.88
CA PHE A 102 -0.91 3.93 -0.26
C PHE A 102 -2.11 3.10 -0.67
N ILE A 103 -2.24 2.80 -1.97
CA ILE A 103 -3.39 2.10 -2.55
C ILE A 103 -3.48 0.67 -2.04
N GLU A 104 -2.33 0.00 -1.85
CA GLU A 104 -2.30 -1.38 -1.35
C GLU A 104 -2.43 -1.44 0.17
N THR A 105 -1.83 -0.47 0.88
CA THR A 105 -1.74 -0.50 2.34
C THR A 105 -3.01 0.00 3.01
N ILE A 106 -3.64 1.07 2.48
CA ILE A 106 -4.76 1.73 3.12
C ILE A 106 -5.98 1.65 2.20
N LYS A 107 -6.98 0.90 2.65
CA LYS A 107 -8.25 0.77 1.91
C LYS A 107 -9.24 1.84 2.36
N PRO A 108 -10.04 2.40 1.45
CA PRO A 108 -11.11 3.29 1.86
C PRO A 108 -12.14 2.53 2.71
N TYR A 109 -12.49 3.07 3.87
CA TYR A 109 -13.51 2.49 4.74
C TYR A 109 -14.92 2.90 4.34
N ASN A 110 -15.06 3.99 3.59
CA ASN A 110 -16.29 4.48 3.01
C ASN A 110 -16.02 5.15 1.67
N THR A 111 -17.03 5.22 0.83
CA THR A 111 -16.96 5.89 -0.46
C THR A 111 -18.34 6.39 -0.87
N ASP A 112 -18.38 7.68 -1.26
CA ASP A 112 -19.50 8.26 -2.01
C ASP A 112 -19.17 8.26 -3.52
N ALA A 113 -18.07 7.62 -3.91
CA ALA A 113 -17.53 7.58 -5.25
C ALA A 113 -18.11 6.42 -6.07
N GLN A 114 -17.98 6.53 -7.38
CA GLN A 114 -18.19 5.41 -8.28
C GLN A 114 -17.24 4.26 -7.91
N PRO A 115 -17.69 2.99 -8.01
CA PRO A 115 -16.99 1.82 -7.47
C PRO A 115 -15.65 1.51 -8.15
N TYR A 116 -15.22 2.31 -9.12
CA TYR A 116 -13.99 2.14 -9.87
C TYR A 116 -12.92 3.23 -9.62
N MET A 117 -13.14 4.17 -8.70
CA MET A 117 -12.13 5.20 -8.42
C MET A 117 -10.84 4.60 -7.83
N HIS A 118 -10.95 3.84 -6.75
CA HIS A 118 -9.81 3.21 -6.09
C HIS A 118 -9.50 1.87 -6.74
N ARG A 119 -8.28 1.67 -7.26
CA ARG A 119 -7.86 0.49 -8.01
C ARG A 119 -6.66 -0.20 -7.39
N THR A 120 -6.78 -1.51 -7.24
CA THR A 120 -5.71 -2.40 -6.78
C THR A 120 -5.48 -3.51 -7.80
N ILE A 121 -4.44 -4.31 -7.61
CA ILE A 121 -4.20 -5.53 -8.40
C ILE A 121 -5.42 -6.46 -8.33
N ALA A 122 -6.09 -6.53 -7.18
CA ALA A 122 -7.24 -7.41 -6.97
C ALA A 122 -8.44 -7.09 -7.87
N ASP A 123 -8.56 -5.85 -8.33
CA ASP A 123 -9.61 -5.43 -9.27
C ASP A 123 -9.41 -5.95 -10.69
N ASN A 124 -8.25 -6.57 -10.97
CA ASN A 124 -7.84 -7.09 -12.27
C ASN A 124 -7.95 -6.04 -13.40
N ARG A 125 -7.69 -4.77 -13.07
CA ARG A 125 -7.66 -3.65 -14.01
C ARG A 125 -6.32 -2.94 -13.93
N SER A 126 -5.86 -2.47 -15.08
CA SER A 126 -4.66 -1.65 -15.19
C SER A 126 -4.97 -0.40 -16.02
N ALA A 127 -4.23 0.67 -15.78
CA ALA A 127 -4.24 1.87 -16.60
C ALA A 127 -2.87 2.04 -17.26
N THR A 128 -2.87 2.40 -18.54
CA THR A 128 -1.66 2.85 -19.20
C THR A 128 -1.60 4.37 -19.06
N ILE A 129 -0.73 4.85 -18.17
CA ILE A 129 -0.54 6.26 -17.90
C ILE A 129 0.75 6.68 -18.59
N HIS A 130 0.63 7.60 -19.53
CA HIS A 130 1.71 7.95 -20.45
C HIS A 130 2.19 6.71 -21.25
N THR A 131 3.28 6.07 -20.84
CA THR A 131 3.83 4.87 -21.50
C THR A 131 3.96 3.66 -20.56
N THR A 132 3.56 3.81 -19.31
CA THR A 132 3.75 2.80 -18.26
C THR A 132 2.40 2.26 -17.79
N VAL A 133 2.37 0.96 -17.50
CA VAL A 133 1.18 0.28 -16.97
C VAL A 133 1.20 0.32 -15.45
N TYR A 134 0.11 0.78 -14.86
CA TYR A 134 -0.11 0.85 -13.40
C TYR A 134 -1.31 0.03 -13.00
N ASN A 135 -1.21 -0.64 -11.85
CA ASN A 135 -2.28 -1.43 -11.24
C ASN A 135 -2.82 -0.81 -9.94
N HIS A 136 -2.06 0.11 -9.35
CA HIS A 136 -2.44 0.87 -8.15
C HIS A 136 -2.62 2.33 -8.53
N TYR A 137 -3.85 2.80 -8.51
CA TYR A 137 -4.17 4.18 -8.87
C TYR A 137 -5.58 4.57 -8.41
N ILE A 138 -5.82 5.87 -8.32
CA ILE A 138 -7.16 6.45 -8.26
C ILE A 138 -7.49 6.99 -9.64
N CYS A 139 -8.62 6.58 -10.19
CA CYS A 139 -9.12 7.00 -11.49
C CYS A 139 -10.23 8.02 -11.28
N ILE A 140 -10.10 9.18 -11.92
CA ILE A 140 -11.10 10.24 -11.98
C ILE A 140 -11.54 10.34 -13.44
N SER A 141 -12.79 10.03 -13.71
CA SER A 141 -13.37 10.11 -15.04
C SER A 141 -14.47 11.15 -15.08
N GLU A 142 -14.97 11.40 -16.25
CA GLU A 142 -16.23 12.10 -16.48
C GLU A 142 -17.31 11.56 -15.51
N PHE A 143 -18.05 12.43 -14.84
CA PHE A 143 -19.02 12.15 -13.77
C PHE A 143 -18.45 11.85 -12.36
N SER A 144 -17.15 12.04 -12.12
CA SER A 144 -16.58 11.89 -10.78
C SER A 144 -16.70 13.14 -9.90
N ARG A 145 -17.27 14.24 -10.41
CA ARG A 145 -17.45 15.47 -9.65
C ARG A 145 -18.29 15.26 -8.40
N GLY A 146 -17.73 15.61 -7.25
CA GLY A 146 -18.33 15.38 -5.94
C GLY A 146 -18.04 14.03 -5.32
N ASP A 147 -17.42 13.10 -6.05
CA ASP A 147 -17.02 11.81 -5.53
C ASP A 147 -15.99 11.94 -4.41
N LYS A 148 -16.07 11.06 -3.41
CA LYS A 148 -15.19 11.04 -2.23
C LYS A 148 -14.76 9.64 -1.87
N LEU A 149 -13.50 9.54 -1.46
CA LEU A 149 -12.93 8.35 -0.84
C LEU A 149 -12.48 8.70 0.58
N PHE A 150 -12.88 7.90 1.56
CA PHE A 150 -12.62 8.12 2.98
C PHE A 150 -11.64 7.08 3.50
N TYR A 151 -10.54 7.52 4.10
CA TYR A 151 -9.47 6.69 4.62
C TYR A 151 -9.25 6.96 6.11
N ASP A 152 -8.88 5.91 6.85
CA ASP A 152 -8.42 6.02 8.22
C ASP A 152 -6.88 5.95 8.22
N LEU A 153 -6.23 7.06 8.52
CA LEU A 153 -4.79 7.16 8.70
C LEU A 153 -4.37 6.97 10.16
N SER A 154 -5.33 7.01 11.10
CA SER A 154 -5.09 6.84 12.55
C SER A 154 -3.99 7.75 13.12
N GLY A 155 -3.64 8.86 12.45
CA GLY A 155 -2.56 9.76 12.83
C GLY A 155 -1.15 9.18 12.74
N LEU A 156 -0.97 8.06 12.00
CA LEU A 156 0.26 7.27 11.99
C LEU A 156 1.28 7.73 10.94
N TYR A 157 0.86 8.55 10.00
CA TYR A 157 1.63 8.94 8.85
C TYR A 157 1.97 10.44 8.89
N GLU A 158 3.00 10.83 8.14
CA GLU A 158 3.47 12.23 8.06
C GLU A 158 3.27 12.82 6.67
N THR A 159 3.52 12.02 5.63
CA THR A 159 3.54 12.54 4.26
C THR A 159 2.87 11.57 3.30
N LEU A 160 2.02 12.09 2.43
CA LEU A 160 1.48 11.39 1.25
C LEU A 160 2.10 12.00 0.00
N THR A 161 2.76 11.20 -0.82
CA THR A 161 3.26 11.60 -2.14
C THR A 161 2.50 10.90 -3.24
N PHE A 162 2.35 11.53 -4.39
CA PHE A 162 1.73 10.93 -5.57
C PHE A 162 2.09 11.71 -6.83
N ASP A 163 1.93 11.04 -7.96
CA ASP A 163 1.93 11.69 -9.27
C ASP A 163 0.50 11.85 -9.77
N MET A 164 0.21 12.92 -10.47
CA MET A 164 -1.06 13.17 -11.13
C MET A 164 -0.87 13.43 -12.62
N TYR A 165 -1.73 12.83 -13.43
CA TYR A 165 -1.76 13.00 -14.87
C TYR A 165 -3.19 13.05 -15.36
N CYS A 166 -3.50 13.99 -16.25
CA CYS A 166 -4.78 14.13 -16.92
C CYS A 166 -4.64 13.83 -18.39
N LEU A 167 -5.45 12.90 -18.89
CA LEU A 167 -5.59 12.62 -20.32
C LEU A 167 -6.87 13.28 -20.81
N GLY A 168 -6.77 14.51 -21.26
CA GLY A 168 -7.89 15.29 -21.79
C GLY A 168 -8.43 14.73 -23.10
N ASP A 169 -9.72 14.91 -23.35
CA ASP A 169 -10.30 14.68 -24.69
C ASP A 169 -10.09 15.93 -25.54
N PHE A 170 -9.03 15.93 -26.34
CA PHE A 170 -8.64 17.06 -27.21
C PHE A 170 -9.70 17.50 -28.22
N GLN A 171 -10.84 16.81 -28.30
CA GLN A 171 -11.86 17.12 -29.31
C GLN A 171 -12.84 18.23 -28.88
N TRP A 172 -13.03 18.49 -27.57
CA TRP A 172 -14.20 19.24 -27.13
C TRP A 172 -13.97 20.42 -26.19
N SER A 173 -12.82 20.58 -25.52
CA SER A 173 -12.63 21.66 -24.55
C SER A 173 -11.18 22.16 -24.42
N SER A 174 -11.05 23.49 -24.40
CA SER A 174 -9.80 24.19 -24.03
C SER A 174 -9.60 24.29 -22.49
N THR A 175 -10.49 23.70 -21.71
CA THR A 175 -10.50 23.77 -20.24
C THR A 175 -10.69 22.38 -19.64
N ASP A 176 -9.86 21.44 -20.08
CA ASP A 176 -9.91 20.06 -19.59
C ASP A 176 -8.94 19.92 -18.43
N TYR A 177 -9.45 19.98 -17.22
CA TYR A 177 -8.65 19.88 -16.00
C TYR A 177 -9.39 19.10 -14.91
N ALA A 178 -8.63 18.52 -13.99
CA ALA A 178 -9.16 17.93 -12.77
C ALA A 178 -8.69 18.72 -11.55
N ILE A 179 -9.58 18.90 -10.57
CA ILE A 179 -9.25 19.46 -9.26
C ILE A 179 -9.61 18.44 -8.21
N VAL A 180 -8.61 18.10 -7.39
CA VAL A 180 -8.74 17.15 -6.27
C VAL A 180 -8.42 17.89 -4.98
N ASP A 181 -9.36 17.84 -4.05
CA ASP A 181 -9.22 18.40 -2.72
C ASP A 181 -8.93 17.29 -1.72
N PHE A 182 -8.03 17.55 -0.80
CA PHE A 182 -7.65 16.68 0.27
C PHE A 182 -8.07 17.29 1.61
N TYR A 183 -8.87 16.54 2.37
CA TYR A 183 -9.36 16.97 3.67
C TYR A 183 -8.86 16.07 4.78
N GLY A 184 -8.58 16.67 5.92
CA GLY A 184 -8.30 15.97 7.17
C GLY A 184 -9.51 15.90 8.09
N ASP A 185 -9.21 15.76 9.39
CA ASP A 185 -10.20 15.65 10.45
C ASP A 185 -11.20 16.82 10.41
N ASN A 186 -12.46 16.49 10.69
CA ASN A 186 -13.58 17.44 10.70
C ASN A 186 -13.78 18.19 9.37
N GLY A 187 -13.29 17.64 8.25
CA GLY A 187 -13.43 18.22 6.93
C GLY A 187 -12.57 19.50 6.70
N VAL A 188 -11.47 19.63 7.44
CA VAL A 188 -10.52 20.71 7.22
C VAL A 188 -9.74 20.46 5.95
N LEU A 189 -9.76 21.41 5.02
CA LEU A 189 -8.98 21.34 3.78
C LEU A 189 -7.48 21.36 4.11
N ILE A 190 -6.77 20.33 3.69
CA ILE A 190 -5.31 20.21 3.83
C ILE A 190 -4.65 20.83 2.60
N ASP A 191 -5.07 20.37 1.41
CA ASP A 191 -4.50 20.82 0.13
C ASP A 191 -5.51 20.68 -1.00
N SER A 192 -5.21 21.31 -2.14
CA SER A 192 -6.00 21.26 -3.36
C SER A 192 -5.08 21.28 -4.58
N VAL A 193 -5.13 20.23 -5.37
CA VAL A 193 -4.27 20.07 -6.55
C VAL A 193 -5.08 20.20 -7.84
N THR A 194 -4.45 20.77 -8.84
CA THR A 194 -5.04 20.92 -10.18
C THR A 194 -4.08 20.37 -11.22
N ILE A 195 -4.60 19.58 -12.14
CA ILE A 195 -3.87 19.11 -13.33
C ILE A 195 -4.68 19.44 -14.58
N ASP A 196 -4.03 20.05 -15.55
CA ASP A 196 -4.57 20.32 -16.88
C ASP A 196 -4.30 19.13 -17.81
N GLY A 197 -5.22 18.85 -18.73
CA GLY A 197 -5.09 17.77 -19.71
C GLY A 197 -3.93 17.91 -20.68
N MET A 198 -3.32 19.09 -20.75
CA MET A 198 -2.11 19.36 -21.54
C MET A 198 -0.82 19.30 -20.72
N ASP A 199 -0.92 19.14 -19.42
CA ASP A 199 0.24 19.05 -18.53
C ASP A 199 0.96 17.71 -18.68
N LEU A 200 2.28 17.71 -18.46
CA LEU A 200 3.03 16.50 -18.17
C LEU A 200 2.66 16.02 -16.76
N PRO A 201 2.91 14.74 -16.45
CA PRO A 201 2.71 14.24 -15.08
C PRO A 201 3.39 15.14 -14.05
N LYS A 202 2.65 15.51 -13.00
CA LYS A 202 3.15 16.34 -11.90
C LYS A 202 3.22 15.52 -10.62
N HIS A 203 4.30 15.76 -9.86
CA HIS A 203 4.49 15.17 -8.54
C HIS A 203 3.97 16.12 -7.46
N TYR A 204 3.31 15.54 -6.44
CA TYR A 204 2.75 16.25 -5.29
C TYR A 204 3.16 15.59 -4.00
N GLU A 205 3.29 16.40 -2.96
CA GLU A 205 3.56 15.98 -1.59
C GLU A 205 2.60 16.71 -0.65
N ILE A 206 1.90 15.98 0.21
CA ILE A 206 0.91 16.50 1.16
C ILE A 206 1.32 16.12 2.57
N ASP A 207 1.35 17.09 3.49
CA ASP A 207 1.52 16.85 4.92
C ASP A 207 0.22 16.29 5.50
N VAL A 208 0.27 15.06 5.98
CA VAL A 208 -0.83 14.35 6.66
C VAL A 208 -0.51 14.06 8.12
N SER A 209 0.46 14.79 8.69
CA SER A 209 0.90 14.59 10.08
C SER A 209 -0.25 14.72 11.07
N GLY A 210 -0.49 13.65 11.85
CA GLY A 210 -1.52 13.60 12.87
C GLY A 210 -2.95 13.47 12.36
N VAL A 211 -3.17 13.40 11.03
CA VAL A 211 -4.50 13.23 10.42
C VAL A 211 -5.01 11.83 10.73
N GLN A 212 -6.19 11.75 11.35
CA GLN A 212 -6.87 10.47 11.62
C GLN A 212 -7.79 10.08 10.46
N GLN A 213 -8.69 10.98 10.07
CA GLN A 213 -9.58 10.79 8.94
C GLN A 213 -9.11 11.60 7.75
N PHE A 214 -8.90 10.94 6.63
CA PHE A 214 -8.43 11.56 5.41
C PHE A 214 -9.43 11.35 4.28
N ILE A 215 -9.72 12.41 3.52
CA ILE A 215 -10.69 12.37 2.44
C ILE A 215 -10.05 12.88 1.17
N ILE A 216 -10.14 12.10 0.10
CA ILE A 216 -9.84 12.51 -1.27
C ILE A 216 -11.18 12.84 -1.95
N SER A 217 -11.35 14.05 -2.42
CA SER A 217 -12.61 14.55 -3.01
C SER A 217 -12.36 15.18 -4.37
N VAL A 218 -13.14 14.77 -5.36
CA VAL A 218 -13.10 15.37 -6.69
C VAL A 218 -13.98 16.60 -6.71
N ARG A 219 -13.36 17.79 -6.85
CA ARG A 219 -14.10 19.05 -7.00
C ARG A 219 -14.49 19.34 -8.43
N GLU A 220 -13.58 19.09 -9.35
CA GLU A 220 -13.83 19.19 -10.80
C GLU A 220 -13.26 17.95 -11.48
N ASP A 221 -14.04 17.34 -12.36
CA ASP A 221 -13.67 16.20 -13.17
C ASP A 221 -13.31 16.62 -14.60
N PRO A 222 -12.35 15.94 -15.24
CA PRO A 222 -12.01 16.22 -16.63
C PRO A 222 -13.08 15.65 -17.57
N SER A 223 -13.17 16.15 -18.79
CA SER A 223 -13.96 15.50 -19.85
C SER A 223 -13.33 14.19 -20.34
N GLY A 224 -12.07 13.95 -19.99
CA GLY A 224 -11.35 12.70 -20.21
C GLY A 224 -11.17 11.89 -18.92
N VAL A 225 -9.93 11.55 -18.61
CA VAL A 225 -9.58 10.78 -17.42
C VAL A 225 -8.36 11.37 -16.74
N ALA A 226 -8.42 11.56 -15.43
CA ALA A 226 -7.25 11.86 -14.62
C ALA A 226 -6.91 10.69 -13.69
N TYR A 227 -5.63 10.57 -13.36
CA TYR A 227 -5.10 9.51 -12.51
C TYR A 227 -4.22 10.10 -11.42
N LEU A 228 -4.42 9.60 -10.18
CA LEU A 228 -3.44 9.72 -9.10
C LEU A 228 -2.78 8.34 -8.99
N TYR A 229 -1.47 8.28 -9.11
CA TYR A 229 -0.69 7.04 -9.14
C TYR A 229 0.67 7.26 -8.50
N ASN A 230 1.50 6.23 -8.36
CA ASN A 230 2.73 6.30 -7.55
C ASN A 230 2.45 6.91 -6.17
N MET A 231 1.34 6.47 -5.56
CA MET A 231 0.90 7.01 -4.28
C MET A 231 1.64 6.28 -3.16
N TYR A 232 2.44 7.02 -2.40
CA TYR A 232 3.20 6.48 -1.27
C TYR A 232 2.92 7.30 -0.02
N ILE A 233 2.91 6.60 1.11
CA ILE A 233 2.68 7.19 2.42
C ILE A 233 3.75 6.75 3.41
N LYS A 234 4.23 7.66 4.22
CA LYS A 234 5.26 7.40 5.23
C LYS A 234 4.97 8.13 6.54
#